data_8b2ce6fa7be4ad64c820d9cb7d633495
#
_entry.id   8b2ce6fa7be4ad64c820d9cb7d633495
#
_cell.length_a   1.000
_cell.length_b   1.000
_cell.length_c   1.000
_cell.angle_alpha   90.00
_cell.angle_beta   90.00
_cell.angle_gamma   90.00
#
_symmetry.space_group_name_H-M   'P 1'
#
loop_
_entity.id
_entity.type
_entity.pdbx_description
1 polymer ?
#
loop_
_entity_poly.entity_id
_entity_poly.type
_entity_poly.pdbx_seq_one_letter_code
_entity_poly.pdbx_strand_id
1 'polypeptide(L)'
;MKGINMGENGRKSIFKKVLWSMGAVMTGAILIIEISSLLLIHKDGQRAQELFEDTIDSYGVFWENKLNETSRMMLSFISAETGALYSQLCNSEDKLTVETAKLQLRSQIADMNARQGYELVTFVYVPDRNIYFSVDEKNTSYLKSQGIKENVFDYIAHNTIASKDKWSVLYVQDTPYLLKIYHMENGYIGSLYPAGHILEGLYDQEENWVLEMVDRAGNTVAHMGEPYKGMTVSYDRFLEY
;
A
#
# COMPACT_ATOMS: atom_id res chain seq x y z
N MET A 1 -33.01 -46.64 76.18
CA MET A 1 -32.25 -46.05 75.04
C MET A 1 -33.03 -46.44 73.78
N LYS A 2 -33.74 -45.51 73.15
CA LYS A 2 -34.42 -45.71 71.87
C LYS A 2 -33.47 -45.30 70.77
N GLY A 3 -32.91 -46.30 70.07
CA GLY A 3 -32.11 -46.07 68.84
C GLY A 3 -33.02 -45.51 67.72
N ILE A 4 -32.78 -44.31 67.28
CA ILE A 4 -33.48 -43.71 66.14
C ILE A 4 -32.94 -44.41 64.89
N ASN A 5 -33.68 -45.39 64.34
CA ASN A 5 -33.44 -46.01 63.08
C ASN A 5 -33.76 -44.99 61.97
N MET A 6 -32.80 -44.24 61.59
CA MET A 6 -32.92 -43.39 60.40
C MET A 6 -32.99 -44.32 59.17
N GLY A 7 -34.20 -44.51 58.67
CA GLY A 7 -34.47 -45.44 57.60
C GLY A 7 -33.69 -45.15 56.37
N GLU A 8 -33.31 -46.18 55.65
CA GLU A 8 -32.59 -46.24 54.39
C GLU A 8 -33.10 -45.25 53.34
N ASN A 9 -34.38 -44.89 53.39
CA ASN A 9 -35.03 -43.90 52.55
C ASN A 9 -34.58 -42.43 52.81
N GLY A 10 -34.24 -42.10 54.08
CA GLY A 10 -33.75 -40.77 54.42
C GLY A 10 -32.31 -40.51 53.86
N ARG A 11 -31.48 -41.52 53.93
CA ARG A 11 -30.09 -41.43 53.35
C ARG A 11 -30.13 -41.30 51.85
N LYS A 12 -30.97 -42.04 51.10
CA LYS A 12 -31.14 -41.93 49.65
C LYS A 12 -31.71 -40.59 49.24
N SER A 13 -32.53 -39.94 49.99
CA SER A 13 -33.06 -38.61 49.72
C SER A 13 -32.06 -37.51 49.93
N ILE A 14 -31.22 -37.60 50.97
CA ILE A 14 -30.13 -36.64 51.22
C ILE A 14 -29.06 -36.77 50.11
N PHE A 15 -28.66 -37.98 49.75
CA PHE A 15 -27.67 -38.22 48.71
C PHE A 15 -28.15 -37.66 47.35
N LYS A 16 -29.42 -37.87 46.97
CA LYS A 16 -30.00 -37.26 45.77
C LYS A 16 -29.93 -35.72 45.80
N LYS A 17 -30.26 -35.09 46.91
CA LYS A 17 -30.22 -33.62 47.02
C LYS A 17 -28.80 -33.09 46.91
N VAL A 18 -27.81 -33.74 47.52
CA VAL A 18 -26.42 -33.40 47.39
C VAL A 18 -25.94 -33.58 45.97
N LEU A 19 -26.28 -34.68 45.31
CA LEU A 19 -25.92 -34.94 43.92
C LEU A 19 -26.51 -33.89 42.96
N TRP A 20 -27.77 -33.50 43.16
CA TRP A 20 -28.44 -32.46 42.39
C TRP A 20 -27.81 -31.07 42.61
N SER A 21 -27.46 -30.74 43.84
CA SER A 21 -26.81 -29.46 44.14
C SER A 21 -25.40 -29.39 43.57
N MET A 22 -24.62 -30.48 43.63
CA MET A 22 -23.32 -30.54 42.98
C MET A 22 -23.43 -30.44 41.44
N GLY A 23 -24.41 -31.14 40.85
CA GLY A 23 -24.68 -31.05 39.42
C GLY A 23 -25.04 -29.61 39.01
N ALA A 24 -25.92 -28.93 39.75
CA ALA A 24 -26.30 -27.55 39.48
C ALA A 24 -25.08 -26.58 39.57
N VAL A 25 -24.24 -26.75 40.58
CA VAL A 25 -23.02 -25.95 40.75
C VAL A 25 -22.04 -26.18 39.60
N MET A 26 -21.80 -27.44 39.20
CA MET A 26 -20.93 -27.78 38.07
C MET A 26 -21.47 -27.22 36.75
N THR A 27 -22.78 -27.36 36.50
CA THR A 27 -23.39 -26.80 35.29
C THR A 27 -23.28 -25.27 35.27
N GLY A 28 -23.50 -24.61 36.42
CA GLY A 28 -23.31 -23.16 36.54
C GLY A 28 -21.85 -22.72 36.27
N ALA A 29 -20.87 -23.47 36.79
CA ALA A 29 -19.46 -23.18 36.56
C ALA A 29 -19.08 -23.36 35.07
N ILE A 30 -19.56 -24.40 34.40
CA ILE A 30 -19.34 -24.62 32.97
C ILE A 30 -19.93 -23.48 32.14
N LEU A 31 -21.18 -23.08 32.42
CA LEU A 31 -21.80 -21.95 31.71
C LEU A 31 -21.04 -20.65 31.90
N ILE A 32 -20.54 -20.38 33.13
CA ILE A 32 -19.70 -19.17 33.35
C ILE A 32 -18.42 -19.23 32.54
N ILE A 33 -17.78 -20.39 32.47
CA ILE A 33 -16.54 -20.56 31.67
C ILE A 33 -16.83 -20.36 30.18
N GLU A 34 -17.89 -20.94 29.65
CA GLU A 34 -18.29 -20.81 28.25
C GLU A 34 -18.59 -19.34 27.89
N ILE A 35 -19.43 -18.68 28.72
CA ILE A 35 -19.75 -17.25 28.50
C ILE A 35 -18.50 -16.39 28.58
N SER A 36 -17.61 -16.63 29.55
CA SER A 36 -16.37 -15.90 29.71
C SER A 36 -15.42 -16.12 28.51
N SER A 37 -15.35 -17.35 28.01
CA SER A 37 -14.55 -17.69 26.81
C SER A 37 -15.09 -17.00 25.57
N LEU A 38 -16.41 -16.98 25.35
CA LEU A 38 -17.04 -16.28 24.23
C LEU A 38 -16.81 -14.77 24.29
N LEU A 39 -16.90 -14.18 25.48
CA LEU A 39 -16.62 -12.75 25.68
C LEU A 39 -15.15 -12.41 25.43
N LEU A 40 -14.22 -13.28 25.83
CA LEU A 40 -12.79 -13.13 25.56
C LEU A 40 -12.50 -13.20 24.05
N ILE A 41 -13.02 -14.21 23.35
CA ILE A 41 -12.84 -14.38 21.91
C ILE A 41 -13.40 -13.15 21.17
N HIS A 42 -14.59 -12.68 21.56
CA HIS A 42 -15.17 -11.48 20.93
C HIS A 42 -14.34 -10.22 21.18
N LYS A 43 -13.84 -10.04 22.40
CA LYS A 43 -13.01 -8.89 22.76
C LYS A 43 -11.63 -8.93 22.09
N ASP A 44 -11.03 -10.12 21.97
CA ASP A 44 -9.76 -10.30 21.28
C ASP A 44 -9.93 -10.06 19.77
N GLY A 45 -11.05 -10.48 19.17
CA GLY A 45 -11.40 -10.18 17.79
C GLY A 45 -11.55 -8.67 17.54
N GLN A 46 -12.23 -7.94 18.43
CA GLN A 46 -12.36 -6.48 18.31
C GLN A 46 -10.99 -5.77 18.42
N ARG A 47 -10.16 -6.19 19.37
CA ARG A 47 -8.81 -5.63 19.53
C ARG A 47 -7.92 -5.92 18.31
N ALA A 48 -8.02 -7.12 17.75
CA ALA A 48 -7.28 -7.48 16.54
C ALA A 48 -7.72 -6.60 15.35
N GLN A 49 -9.02 -6.33 15.23
CA GLN A 49 -9.55 -5.44 14.21
C GLN A 49 -9.08 -3.99 14.41
N GLU A 50 -9.15 -3.44 15.61
CA GLU A 50 -8.68 -2.10 15.93
C GLU A 50 -7.17 -1.95 15.62
N LEU A 51 -6.36 -2.93 16.02
CA LEU A 51 -4.92 -2.95 15.69
C LEU A 51 -4.66 -3.02 14.19
N PHE A 52 -5.47 -3.79 13.46
CA PHE A 52 -5.37 -3.87 12.01
C PHE A 52 -5.68 -2.51 11.36
N GLU A 53 -6.80 -1.87 11.75
CA GLU A 53 -7.21 -0.57 11.25
C GLU A 53 -6.13 0.50 11.54
N ASP A 54 -5.62 0.55 12.77
CA ASP A 54 -4.56 1.47 13.17
C ASP A 54 -3.25 1.24 12.37
N THR A 55 -2.91 -0.02 12.09
CA THR A 55 -1.72 -0.36 11.30
C THR A 55 -1.88 0.09 9.86
N ILE A 56 -3.01 -0.22 9.22
CA ILE A 56 -3.30 0.21 7.85
C ILE A 56 -3.32 1.74 7.75
N ASP A 57 -3.91 2.41 8.74
CA ASP A 57 -3.97 3.88 8.80
C ASP A 57 -2.58 4.50 8.88
N SER A 58 -1.78 4.01 9.82
CA SER A 58 -0.40 4.48 10.01
C SER A 58 0.45 4.28 8.75
N TYR A 59 0.29 3.13 8.11
CA TYR A 59 0.99 2.79 6.88
C TYR A 59 0.51 3.62 5.69
N GLY A 60 -0.80 3.86 5.60
CA GLY A 60 -1.36 4.77 4.61
C GLY A 60 -0.79 6.18 4.73
N VAL A 61 -0.73 6.74 5.96
CA VAL A 61 -0.09 8.05 6.23
C VAL A 61 1.39 8.04 5.83
N PHE A 62 2.11 6.96 6.13
CA PHE A 62 3.51 6.82 5.73
C PHE A 62 3.68 6.93 4.21
N TRP A 63 2.89 6.18 3.43
CA TRP A 63 2.97 6.21 1.97
C TRP A 63 2.48 7.52 1.38
N GLU A 64 1.44 8.12 1.95
CA GLU A 64 0.99 9.45 1.57
C GLU A 64 2.13 10.47 1.70
N ASN A 65 2.80 10.48 2.83
CA ASN A 65 3.94 11.36 3.06
C ASN A 65 5.08 11.09 2.06
N LYS A 66 5.37 9.83 1.75
CA LYS A 66 6.38 9.44 0.76
C LYS A 66 6.05 9.93 -0.65
N LEU A 67 4.82 9.72 -1.10
CA LEU A 67 4.37 10.19 -2.41
C LEU A 67 4.36 11.73 -2.49
N ASN A 68 3.98 12.40 -1.41
CA ASN A 68 4.04 13.86 -1.31
C ASN A 68 5.48 14.38 -1.29
N GLU A 69 6.39 13.70 -0.60
CA GLU A 69 7.82 14.03 -0.61
C GLU A 69 8.39 13.90 -2.03
N THR A 70 8.09 12.80 -2.74
CA THR A 70 8.48 12.63 -4.15
C THR A 70 7.94 13.77 -5.02
N SER A 71 6.67 14.13 -4.86
CA SER A 71 6.05 15.24 -5.59
C SER A 71 6.77 16.57 -5.34
N ARG A 72 7.07 16.88 -4.07
CA ARG A 72 7.81 18.10 -3.69
C ARG A 72 9.24 18.11 -4.26
N MET A 73 9.92 16.97 -4.24
CA MET A 73 11.25 16.87 -4.80
C MET A 73 11.24 17.07 -6.31
N MET A 74 10.28 16.49 -7.03
CA MET A 74 10.11 16.73 -8.47
C MET A 74 9.86 18.21 -8.75
N LEU A 75 8.98 18.87 -8.01
CA LEU A 75 8.72 20.31 -8.16
C LEU A 75 9.97 21.15 -7.85
N SER A 76 10.71 20.81 -6.80
CA SER A 76 11.97 21.47 -6.46
C SER A 76 13.00 21.25 -7.54
N PHE A 77 13.08 20.05 -8.10
CA PHE A 77 13.96 19.71 -9.22
C PHE A 77 13.63 20.54 -10.47
N ILE A 78 12.35 20.71 -10.80
CA ILE A 78 11.89 21.51 -11.93
C ILE A 78 12.20 23.00 -11.74
N SER A 79 12.11 23.52 -10.52
CA SER A 79 12.25 24.95 -10.21
C SER A 79 13.70 25.42 -9.99
N ALA A 80 14.64 24.49 -9.79
CA ALA A 80 16.05 24.78 -9.48
C ALA A 80 16.91 24.99 -10.75
N GLU A 81 18.24 24.85 -10.63
CA GLU A 81 19.22 24.91 -11.72
C GLU A 81 18.94 23.96 -12.89
N THR A 82 18.14 22.92 -12.64
CA THR A 82 17.65 21.97 -13.61
C THR A 82 16.83 22.64 -14.72
N GLY A 83 16.14 23.75 -14.42
CA GLY A 83 15.41 24.53 -15.41
C GLY A 83 16.33 25.03 -16.54
N ALA A 84 17.56 25.40 -16.22
CA ALA A 84 18.57 25.81 -17.24
C ALA A 84 18.98 24.63 -18.13
N LEU A 85 19.25 23.45 -17.55
CA LEU A 85 19.60 22.24 -18.31
C LEU A 85 18.42 21.75 -19.16
N TYR A 86 17.22 21.81 -18.60
CA TYR A 86 16.01 21.47 -19.34
C TYR A 86 15.78 22.44 -20.52
N SER A 87 15.97 23.74 -20.31
CA SER A 87 15.90 24.76 -21.37
C SER A 87 16.93 24.51 -22.46
N GLN A 88 18.18 24.14 -22.13
CA GLN A 88 19.19 23.73 -23.10
C GLN A 88 18.76 22.49 -23.89
N LEU A 89 18.19 21.49 -23.21
CA LEU A 89 17.65 20.28 -23.83
C LEU A 89 16.57 20.61 -24.88
N CYS A 90 15.69 21.56 -24.54
CA CYS A 90 14.56 21.95 -25.39
C CYS A 90 14.94 22.89 -26.52
N ASN A 91 15.83 23.86 -26.29
CA ASN A 91 16.01 25.01 -27.17
C ASN A 91 17.36 25.07 -27.90
N SER A 92 18.38 24.31 -27.42
CA SER A 92 19.70 24.35 -28.11
C SER A 92 19.68 23.62 -29.46
N GLU A 93 20.24 24.22 -30.48
CA GLU A 93 20.47 23.60 -31.80
C GLU A 93 21.76 22.78 -31.84
N ASP A 94 22.69 23.07 -30.92
CA ASP A 94 23.96 22.36 -30.85
C ASP A 94 23.79 20.98 -30.20
N LYS A 95 24.08 19.93 -30.97
CA LYS A 95 23.96 18.54 -30.50
C LYS A 95 24.80 18.23 -29.27
N LEU A 96 26.01 18.83 -29.17
CA LEU A 96 26.88 18.59 -28.02
C LEU A 96 26.29 19.16 -26.74
N THR A 97 25.74 20.37 -26.84
CA THR A 97 25.03 21.01 -25.70
C THR A 97 23.81 20.19 -25.25
N VAL A 98 23.02 19.69 -26.21
CA VAL A 98 21.85 18.84 -25.92
C VAL A 98 22.26 17.54 -25.25
N GLU A 99 23.27 16.82 -25.77
CA GLU A 99 23.72 15.56 -25.13
C GLU A 99 24.37 15.81 -23.77
N THR A 100 25.10 16.91 -23.61
CA THR A 100 25.68 17.30 -22.31
C THR A 100 24.59 17.61 -21.29
N ALA A 101 23.59 18.40 -21.66
CA ALA A 101 22.44 18.70 -20.80
C ALA A 101 21.67 17.44 -20.41
N LYS A 102 21.46 16.52 -21.36
CA LYS A 102 20.81 15.21 -21.10
C LYS A 102 21.61 14.36 -20.11
N LEU A 103 22.92 14.27 -20.24
CA LEU A 103 23.75 13.51 -19.29
C LEU A 103 23.75 14.12 -17.90
N GLN A 104 23.81 15.45 -17.78
CA GLN A 104 23.77 16.14 -16.52
C GLN A 104 22.38 15.96 -15.83
N LEU A 105 21.29 16.10 -16.60
CA LEU A 105 19.94 15.83 -16.10
C LEU A 105 19.80 14.40 -15.60
N ARG A 106 20.29 13.42 -16.35
CA ARG A 106 20.28 12.02 -15.91
C ARG A 106 21.03 11.81 -14.59
N SER A 107 22.19 12.43 -14.43
CA SER A 107 22.95 12.35 -13.18
C SER A 107 22.18 12.97 -12.02
N GLN A 108 21.62 14.16 -12.22
CA GLN A 108 20.83 14.83 -11.16
C GLN A 108 19.57 14.05 -10.80
N ILE A 109 18.88 13.43 -11.77
CA ILE A 109 17.73 12.57 -11.53
C ILE A 109 18.16 11.30 -10.77
N ALA A 110 19.30 10.71 -11.13
CA ALA A 110 19.83 9.54 -10.42
C ALA A 110 20.10 9.88 -8.94
N ASP A 111 20.73 11.03 -8.67
CA ASP A 111 20.98 11.51 -7.31
C ASP A 111 19.67 11.78 -6.54
N MET A 112 18.66 12.30 -7.22
CA MET A 112 17.33 12.53 -6.66
C MET A 112 16.66 11.20 -6.30
N ASN A 113 16.63 10.23 -7.24
CA ASN A 113 16.03 8.92 -7.01
C ASN A 113 16.73 8.18 -5.86
N ALA A 114 18.08 8.21 -5.81
CA ALA A 114 18.84 7.55 -4.76
C ALA A 114 18.50 8.06 -3.33
N ARG A 115 18.13 9.33 -3.20
CA ARG A 115 17.72 9.92 -1.90
C ARG A 115 16.37 9.42 -1.42
N GLN A 116 15.52 8.90 -2.31
CA GLN A 116 14.19 8.40 -1.93
C GLN A 116 14.25 7.05 -1.21
N GLY A 117 15.31 6.26 -1.45
CA GLY A 117 15.52 4.96 -0.82
C GLY A 117 14.49 3.89 -1.23
N TYR A 118 13.84 4.06 -2.38
CA TYR A 118 12.92 3.08 -2.97
C TYR A 118 12.95 3.13 -4.51
N GLU A 119 12.49 2.08 -5.15
CA GLU A 119 12.51 1.95 -6.60
C GLU A 119 11.63 2.99 -7.29
N LEU A 120 12.23 4.05 -7.77
CA LEU A 120 11.59 5.11 -8.52
C LEU A 120 12.14 5.16 -9.93
N VAL A 121 11.28 5.19 -10.93
CA VAL A 121 11.67 5.45 -12.32
C VAL A 121 11.26 6.86 -12.67
N THR A 122 12.21 7.75 -12.86
CA THR A 122 11.93 9.13 -13.30
C THR A 122 12.27 9.29 -14.77
N PHE A 123 11.39 9.93 -15.54
CA PHE A 123 11.56 10.16 -16.96
C PHE A 123 11.44 11.63 -17.33
N VAL A 124 12.06 11.98 -18.43
CA VAL A 124 11.91 13.26 -19.13
C VAL A 124 11.51 12.98 -20.58
N TYR A 125 10.49 13.69 -21.06
CA TYR A 125 10.01 13.58 -22.42
C TYR A 125 9.80 14.95 -23.05
N VAL A 126 10.46 15.21 -24.18
CA VAL A 126 10.33 16.43 -25.00
C VAL A 126 9.82 16.01 -26.37
N PRO A 127 8.50 16.09 -26.63
CA PRO A 127 7.86 15.60 -27.85
C PRO A 127 8.44 16.20 -29.13
N ASP A 128 8.57 17.52 -29.17
CA ASP A 128 8.99 18.29 -30.38
C ASP A 128 10.40 17.92 -30.86
N ARG A 129 11.21 17.37 -29.96
CA ARG A 129 12.57 16.92 -30.24
C ARG A 129 12.74 15.42 -30.28
N ASN A 130 11.67 14.69 -30.02
CA ASN A 130 11.70 13.23 -29.87
C ASN A 130 12.76 12.76 -28.86
N ILE A 131 12.96 13.55 -27.79
CA ILE A 131 13.89 13.21 -26.71
C ILE A 131 13.11 12.53 -25.60
N TYR A 132 13.49 11.30 -25.29
CA TYR A 132 13.01 10.57 -24.12
C TYR A 132 14.20 9.89 -23.43
N PHE A 133 14.23 9.98 -22.11
CA PHE A 133 15.09 9.15 -21.29
C PHE A 133 14.43 8.92 -19.92
N SER A 134 14.75 7.79 -19.35
CA SER A 134 14.36 7.43 -17.98
C SER A 134 15.60 7.08 -17.16
N VAL A 135 15.48 7.25 -15.86
CA VAL A 135 16.50 6.91 -14.87
C VAL A 135 15.84 6.08 -13.82
N ASP A 136 16.34 4.89 -13.58
CA ASP A 136 15.97 3.99 -12.53
C ASP A 136 17.17 3.63 -11.65
N GLU A 137 16.94 3.18 -10.45
CA GLU A 137 17.98 2.82 -9.48
C GLU A 137 18.57 1.43 -9.77
N LYS A 138 17.77 0.54 -10.32
CA LYS A 138 18.19 -0.81 -10.73
C LYS A 138 18.11 -0.91 -12.24
N ASN A 139 19.22 -1.24 -12.89
CA ASN A 139 19.30 -1.51 -14.33
C ASN A 139 18.08 -2.29 -14.85
N THR A 140 16.98 -1.56 -15.03
CA THR A 140 15.73 -2.11 -15.57
C THR A 140 16.05 -2.72 -16.93
N SER A 141 15.56 -3.92 -17.19
CA SER A 141 15.79 -4.58 -18.46
C SER A 141 15.33 -3.66 -19.61
N TYR A 142 16.03 -3.71 -20.75
CA TYR A 142 15.68 -2.91 -21.92
C TYR A 142 14.21 -3.05 -22.31
N LEU A 143 13.66 -4.26 -22.23
CA LEU A 143 12.24 -4.54 -22.55
C LEU A 143 11.29 -3.81 -21.60
N LYS A 144 11.59 -3.79 -20.30
CA LYS A 144 10.78 -3.08 -19.30
C LYS A 144 10.85 -1.56 -19.53
N SER A 145 12.06 -1.04 -19.79
CA SER A 145 12.27 0.38 -20.12
C SER A 145 11.51 0.81 -21.38
N GLN A 146 11.50 -0.03 -22.43
CA GLN A 146 10.75 0.22 -23.66
C GLN A 146 9.24 0.19 -23.40
N GLY A 147 8.74 -0.79 -22.62
CA GLY A 147 7.35 -0.86 -22.23
C GLY A 147 6.90 0.37 -21.42
N ILE A 148 7.71 0.85 -20.48
CA ILE A 148 7.44 2.10 -19.75
C ILE A 148 7.32 3.27 -20.72
N LYS A 149 8.26 3.43 -21.65
CA LYS A 149 8.24 4.51 -22.64
C LYS A 149 6.96 4.52 -23.47
N GLU A 150 6.59 3.37 -24.03
CA GLU A 150 5.40 3.23 -24.89
C GLU A 150 4.12 3.57 -24.13
N ASN A 151 3.95 3.02 -22.92
CA ASN A 151 2.77 3.27 -22.11
C ASN A 151 2.70 4.72 -21.60
N VAL A 152 3.83 5.35 -21.26
CA VAL A 152 3.89 6.78 -20.89
C VAL A 152 3.50 7.65 -22.09
N PHE A 153 3.95 7.34 -23.31
CA PHE A 153 3.58 8.10 -24.50
C PHE A 153 2.09 7.98 -24.79
N ASP A 154 1.55 6.78 -24.70
CA ASP A 154 0.14 6.52 -24.90
C ASP A 154 -0.72 7.25 -23.85
N TYR A 155 -0.30 7.21 -22.59
CA TYR A 155 -0.97 7.92 -21.50
C TYR A 155 -0.97 9.44 -21.75
N ILE A 156 0.16 10.03 -22.13
CA ILE A 156 0.27 11.47 -22.44
C ILE A 156 -0.59 11.87 -23.64
N ALA A 157 -0.65 11.01 -24.67
CA ALA A 157 -1.43 11.28 -25.88
C ALA A 157 -2.95 11.27 -25.63
N HIS A 158 -3.42 10.42 -24.73
CA HIS A 158 -4.86 10.22 -24.50
C HIS A 158 -5.43 10.95 -23.27
N ASN A 159 -4.57 11.48 -22.41
CA ASN A 159 -5.02 12.17 -21.20
C ASN A 159 -4.64 13.65 -21.25
N THR A 160 -5.60 14.51 -20.93
CA THR A 160 -5.28 15.91 -20.64
C THR A 160 -4.54 15.93 -19.31
N ILE A 161 -3.21 16.10 -19.36
CA ILE A 161 -2.40 16.25 -18.16
C ILE A 161 -2.70 17.63 -17.61
N ALA A 162 -3.78 17.70 -16.83
CA ALA A 162 -4.06 18.87 -16.02
C ALA A 162 -2.91 18.96 -15.00
N SER A 163 -2.29 20.12 -14.92
CA SER A 163 -1.09 20.43 -14.13
C SER A 163 -1.24 20.23 -12.62
N LYS A 164 -2.14 19.40 -12.14
CA LYS A 164 -2.47 19.28 -10.72
C LYS A 164 -2.35 17.85 -10.21
N ASP A 165 -1.24 17.63 -9.60
CA ASP A 165 -1.03 16.98 -8.31
C ASP A 165 -1.68 15.62 -8.02
N LYS A 166 -2.12 14.85 -9.02
CA LYS A 166 -2.68 13.53 -8.76
C LYS A 166 -1.75 12.42 -9.25
N TRP A 167 -1.58 11.43 -8.41
CA TRP A 167 -1.04 10.16 -8.83
C TRP A 167 -2.11 9.39 -9.61
N SER A 168 -1.73 8.77 -10.70
CA SER A 168 -2.59 7.94 -11.55
C SER A 168 -2.03 6.54 -11.63
N VAL A 169 -2.86 5.57 -11.96
CA VAL A 169 -2.39 4.20 -12.19
C VAL A 169 -2.07 4.03 -13.68
N LEU A 170 -0.87 3.52 -13.97
CA LEU A 170 -0.42 3.14 -15.30
C LEU A 170 -0.03 1.66 -15.31
N TYR A 171 -0.61 0.88 -16.21
CA TYR A 171 -0.23 -0.51 -16.40
C TYR A 171 0.87 -0.63 -17.45
N VAL A 172 1.97 -1.28 -17.09
CA VAL A 172 3.08 -1.58 -17.99
C VAL A 172 3.27 -3.09 -18.02
N GLN A 173 2.93 -3.74 -19.13
CA GLN A 173 2.99 -5.21 -19.23
C GLN A 173 2.32 -5.91 -18.03
N ASP A 174 1.07 -5.54 -17.75
CA ASP A 174 0.27 -6.03 -16.62
C ASP A 174 0.80 -5.71 -15.22
N THR A 175 1.91 -4.97 -15.11
CA THR A 175 2.41 -4.48 -13.83
C THR A 175 1.89 -3.06 -13.58
N PRO A 176 1.15 -2.83 -12.49
CA PRO A 176 0.65 -1.52 -12.15
C PRO A 176 1.72 -0.63 -11.52
N TYR A 177 1.76 0.61 -11.97
CA TYR A 177 2.62 1.66 -11.46
C TYR A 177 1.77 2.85 -11.02
N LEU A 178 2.14 3.49 -9.94
CA LEU A 178 1.69 4.84 -9.64
C LEU A 178 2.52 5.82 -10.48
N LEU A 179 1.83 6.64 -11.26
CA LEU A 179 2.40 7.61 -12.18
C LEU A 179 2.08 9.02 -11.73
N LYS A 180 3.12 9.86 -11.64
CA LYS A 180 3.01 11.32 -11.47
C LYS A 180 3.66 12.00 -12.66
N ILE A 181 2.96 12.95 -13.31
CA ILE A 181 3.49 13.71 -14.43
C ILE A 181 3.29 15.20 -14.17
N TYR A 182 4.32 15.97 -14.48
CA TYR A 182 4.29 17.42 -14.55
C TYR A 182 4.49 17.86 -16.00
N HIS A 183 3.60 18.71 -16.47
CA HIS A 183 3.74 19.38 -17.74
C HIS A 183 4.69 20.58 -17.59
N MET A 184 5.69 20.63 -18.43
CA MET A 184 6.65 21.72 -18.55
C MET A 184 6.43 22.47 -19.87
N GLU A 185 7.04 23.63 -20.03
CA GLU A 185 6.83 24.50 -21.19
C GLU A 185 6.89 23.78 -22.55
N ASN A 186 7.83 22.81 -22.69
CA ASN A 186 8.05 22.09 -23.96
C ASN A 186 8.05 20.56 -23.80
N GLY A 187 7.46 20.05 -22.72
CA GLY A 187 7.43 18.59 -22.51
C GLY A 187 6.98 18.18 -21.12
N TYR A 188 7.47 17.05 -20.68
CA TYR A 188 6.99 16.38 -19.49
C TYR A 188 8.14 15.83 -18.65
N ILE A 189 7.99 15.91 -17.34
CA ILE A 189 8.77 15.13 -16.39
C ILE A 189 7.82 14.32 -15.55
N GLY A 190 8.14 13.06 -15.27
CA GLY A 190 7.29 12.22 -14.47
C GLY A 190 8.07 11.16 -13.71
N SER A 191 7.41 10.60 -12.71
CA SER A 191 7.92 9.48 -11.94
C SER A 191 6.91 8.35 -11.88
N LEU A 192 7.42 7.12 -11.95
CA LEU A 192 6.66 5.89 -11.79
C LEU A 192 7.19 5.14 -10.57
N TYR A 193 6.26 4.62 -9.78
CA TYR A 193 6.55 3.78 -8.63
C TYR A 193 5.75 2.47 -8.74
N PRO A 194 6.38 1.27 -8.62
CA PRO A 194 5.67 0.00 -8.70
C PRO A 194 4.64 -0.10 -7.57
N ALA A 195 3.36 -0.22 -7.90
CA ALA A 195 2.29 -0.20 -6.89
C ALA A 195 2.37 -1.38 -5.91
N GLY A 196 2.86 -2.55 -6.36
CA GLY A 196 3.04 -3.72 -5.51
C GLY A 196 3.96 -3.49 -4.31
N HIS A 197 5.01 -2.67 -4.45
CA HIS A 197 5.96 -2.38 -3.38
C HIS A 197 5.31 -1.61 -2.20
N ILE A 198 4.16 -0.97 -2.43
CA ILE A 198 3.39 -0.36 -1.34
C ILE A 198 2.89 -1.43 -0.37
N LEU A 199 2.44 -2.55 -0.86
CA LEU A 199 1.91 -3.63 -0.03
C LEU A 199 3.00 -4.51 0.60
N GLU A 200 4.17 -4.62 -0.03
CA GLU A 200 5.27 -5.47 0.44
C GLU A 200 5.66 -5.18 1.90
N GLY A 201 5.79 -3.92 2.26
CA GLY A 201 6.20 -3.55 3.61
C GLY A 201 5.16 -3.85 4.71
N LEU A 202 3.87 -3.96 4.36
CA LEU A 202 2.82 -4.44 5.25
C LEU A 202 2.82 -5.97 5.34
N TYR A 203 2.98 -6.63 4.20
CA TYR A 203 2.98 -8.08 4.11
C TYR A 203 4.14 -8.72 4.86
N ASP A 204 5.32 -8.10 4.83
CA ASP A 204 6.50 -8.54 5.58
C ASP A 204 6.31 -8.49 7.10
N GLN A 205 5.37 -7.67 7.59
CA GLN A 205 5.05 -7.58 9.02
C GLN A 205 4.05 -8.65 9.47
N GLU A 206 3.14 -9.07 8.57
CA GLU A 206 2.02 -9.98 8.88
C GLU A 206 1.78 -10.95 7.71
N GLU A 207 2.54 -12.05 7.67
CA GLU A 207 2.52 -13.04 6.58
C GLU A 207 1.14 -13.67 6.28
N ASN A 208 0.18 -13.58 7.20
CA ASN A 208 -1.15 -14.18 7.04
C ASN A 208 -2.21 -13.22 6.51
N TRP A 209 -1.83 -12.00 6.20
CA TRP A 209 -2.76 -11.02 5.67
C TRP A 209 -2.95 -11.16 4.17
N VAL A 210 -4.15 -10.91 3.71
CA VAL A 210 -4.45 -10.68 2.30
C VAL A 210 -4.65 -9.18 2.15
N LEU A 211 -3.78 -8.56 1.37
CA LEU A 211 -3.77 -7.12 1.15
C LEU A 211 -4.15 -6.84 -0.29
N GLU A 212 -5.06 -5.91 -0.48
CA GLU A 212 -5.48 -5.47 -1.80
C GLU A 212 -5.55 -3.94 -1.83
N MET A 213 -4.94 -3.36 -2.87
CA MET A 213 -5.07 -1.94 -3.18
C MET A 213 -5.94 -1.80 -4.41
N VAL A 214 -7.00 -1.02 -4.32
CA VAL A 214 -7.94 -0.77 -5.41
C VAL A 214 -7.92 0.69 -5.82
N ASP A 215 -8.21 0.97 -7.09
CA ASP A 215 -8.44 2.33 -7.57
C ASP A 215 -9.85 2.81 -7.21
N ARG A 216 -10.17 4.07 -7.55
CA ARG A 216 -11.50 4.65 -7.31
C ARG A 216 -12.63 3.97 -8.08
N ALA A 217 -12.32 3.24 -9.14
CA ALA A 217 -13.29 2.49 -9.93
C ALA A 217 -13.49 1.06 -9.39
N GLY A 218 -12.73 0.66 -8.35
CA GLY A 218 -12.77 -0.67 -7.76
C GLY A 218 -11.90 -1.70 -8.49
N ASN A 219 -11.02 -1.27 -9.39
CA ASN A 219 -10.08 -2.19 -10.03
C ASN A 219 -8.89 -2.46 -9.11
N THR A 220 -8.51 -3.72 -8.97
CA THR A 220 -7.33 -4.12 -8.22
C THR A 220 -6.06 -3.56 -8.85
N VAL A 221 -5.33 -2.74 -8.09
CA VAL A 221 -4.06 -2.13 -8.49
C VAL A 221 -2.89 -2.98 -8.00
N ALA A 222 -2.97 -3.51 -6.80
CA ALA A 222 -1.97 -4.41 -6.26
C ALA A 222 -2.63 -5.43 -5.32
N HIS A 223 -2.07 -6.63 -5.24
CA HIS A 223 -2.55 -7.72 -4.40
C HIS A 223 -1.36 -8.49 -3.84
N MET A 224 -1.43 -8.84 -2.56
CA MET A 224 -0.47 -9.70 -1.88
C MET A 224 -1.19 -10.66 -0.94
N GLY A 225 -0.64 -11.85 -0.80
CA GLY A 225 -1.20 -12.95 -0.02
C GLY A 225 -2.13 -13.85 -0.83
N GLU A 226 -2.36 -15.06 -0.32
CA GLU A 226 -3.29 -16.03 -0.92
C GLU A 226 -4.72 -15.76 -0.42
N PRO A 227 -5.75 -15.84 -1.27
CA PRO A 227 -7.12 -15.61 -0.86
C PRO A 227 -7.54 -16.61 0.22
N TYR A 228 -7.70 -16.14 1.44
CA TYR A 228 -8.13 -16.92 2.59
C TYR A 228 -9.66 -16.93 2.67
N LYS A 229 -10.28 -18.10 2.92
CA LYS A 229 -11.73 -18.24 3.14
C LYS A 229 -12.15 -17.78 4.54
N GLY A 230 -11.61 -16.69 5.01
CA GLY A 230 -11.87 -16.13 6.32
C GLY A 230 -12.72 -14.85 6.28
N MET A 231 -12.78 -14.18 7.42
CA MET A 231 -13.49 -12.91 7.57
C MET A 231 -12.78 -11.81 6.77
N THR A 232 -13.47 -11.20 5.82
CA THR A 232 -12.95 -10.06 5.09
C THR A 232 -13.27 -8.80 5.89
N VAL A 233 -12.25 -8.07 6.31
CA VAL A 233 -12.41 -6.72 6.83
C VAL A 233 -12.13 -5.78 5.66
N SER A 234 -13.14 -5.05 5.18
CA SER A 234 -12.92 -3.99 4.21
C SER A 234 -12.62 -2.70 4.95
N TYR A 235 -11.49 -2.12 4.65
CA TYR A 235 -11.08 -0.81 5.15
C TYR A 235 -10.98 0.14 3.96
N ASP A 236 -11.86 1.13 3.91
CA ASP A 236 -11.89 2.13 2.84
C ASP A 236 -11.07 3.35 3.27
N ARG A 237 -9.78 3.34 2.96
CA ARG A 237 -8.98 4.57 3.02
C ARG A 237 -8.77 5.08 1.61
N PHE A 238 -9.37 6.22 1.32
CA PHE A 238 -9.10 6.94 0.09
C PHE A 238 -7.85 7.81 0.29
N LEU A 239 -6.81 7.54 -0.48
CA LEU A 239 -5.77 8.52 -0.70
C LEU A 239 -6.41 9.66 -1.52
N GLU A 240 -6.91 10.70 -0.85
CA GLU A 240 -7.46 11.89 -1.51
C GLU A 240 -6.32 12.74 -2.06
N TYR A 241 -6.21 12.81 -3.39
CA TYR A 241 -5.29 13.72 -4.09
C TYR A 241 -5.97 14.46 -5.23
#